data_748be3123db76e6bf94150de64b85460
#
_entry.id   748be3123db76e6bf94150de64b85460
#
_cell.length_a   1.000
_cell.length_b   1.000
_cell.length_c   1.000
_cell.angle_alpha   90.00
_cell.angle_beta   90.00
_cell.angle_gamma   90.00
#
_symmetry.space_group_name_H-M   'P 1'
#
loop_
_entity.id
_entity.type
_entity.pdbx_description
1 polymer ?
#
loop_
_entity_poly.entity_id
_entity_poly.type
_entity_poly.pdbx_seq_one_letter_code
_entity_poly.pdbx_strand_id
1 'polypeptide(L)'
;LQIGWVAQEPYIFSATISENITLGRDFNLKEIEHICQLVNLDEFIKSLSQGYDTEMTSAMNLSSGQKRRLGLARALIGRPKLLLLDEPMENLDVYNEKLIQRILSDLKNKVTVIIIGHRLQTLKNADELIYLQQGKLVDSEKIKDKINYFSEIIEGERSI
;
A
#
# COMPACT_ATOMS: atom_id res chain seq x y z
N LEU A 1 2.34 -17.78 -0.68
CA LEU A 1 1.20 -17.11 -0.03
C LEU A 1 0.29 -16.54 -1.10
N GLN A 2 -1.04 -16.76 -0.98
CA GLN A 2 -2.00 -16.24 -1.97
C GLN A 2 -2.53 -14.84 -1.59
N ILE A 3 -2.23 -14.36 -0.38
CA ILE A 3 -2.70 -13.09 0.16
C ILE A 3 -1.48 -12.26 0.56
N GLY A 4 -1.41 -11.03 0.05
CA GLY A 4 -0.52 -9.98 0.53
C GLY A 4 -1.29 -9.02 1.44
N TRP A 5 -0.66 -8.52 2.49
CA TRP A 5 -1.27 -7.55 3.39
C TRP A 5 -0.30 -6.42 3.70
N VAL A 6 -0.81 -5.20 3.66
CA VAL A 6 -0.09 -3.98 4.06
C VAL A 6 -0.90 -3.29 5.13
N ALA A 7 -0.37 -3.27 6.33
CA ALA A 7 -0.97 -2.53 7.45
C ALA A 7 -0.85 -1.02 7.24
N GLN A 8 -1.68 -0.25 7.93
CA GLN A 8 -1.64 1.21 7.98
C GLN A 8 -0.23 1.74 8.30
N GLU A 9 0.44 1.14 9.28
CA GLU A 9 1.85 1.38 9.59
C GLU A 9 2.64 0.08 9.44
N PRO A 10 3.34 -0.13 8.32
CA PRO A 10 4.14 -1.33 8.14
C PRO A 10 5.29 -1.40 9.14
N TYR A 11 5.36 -2.50 9.88
CA TYR A 11 6.45 -2.73 10.82
C TYR A 11 7.77 -2.96 10.07
N ILE A 12 8.84 -2.33 10.57
CA ILE A 12 10.20 -2.49 10.04
C ILE A 12 11.00 -3.30 11.05
N PHE A 13 11.50 -4.46 10.61
CA PHE A 13 12.29 -5.35 11.44
C PHE A 13 13.75 -4.87 11.50
N SER A 14 14.42 -5.09 12.64
CA SER A 14 15.88 -4.90 12.78
C SER A 14 16.60 -6.04 12.04
N ALA A 15 16.70 -5.89 10.73
CA ALA A 15 17.23 -6.85 9.78
C ALA A 15 17.62 -6.10 8.50
N THR A 16 18.23 -6.74 7.53
CA THR A 16 18.55 -6.10 6.26
C THR A 16 17.29 -5.69 5.48
N ILE A 17 17.45 -4.80 4.49
CA ILE A 17 16.34 -4.43 3.59
C ILE A 17 15.82 -5.68 2.86
N SER A 18 16.73 -6.54 2.39
CA SER A 18 16.40 -7.80 1.73
C SER A 18 15.55 -8.70 2.63
N GLU A 19 15.96 -8.91 3.88
CA GLU A 19 15.22 -9.71 4.87
C GLU A 19 13.87 -9.08 5.21
N ASN A 20 13.80 -7.76 5.32
CA ASN A 20 12.54 -7.04 5.52
C ASN A 20 11.54 -7.28 4.39
N ILE A 21 11.99 -7.41 3.14
CA ILE A 21 11.14 -7.68 1.98
C ILE A 21 10.75 -9.15 1.93
N THR A 22 11.71 -10.04 2.09
CA THR A 22 11.49 -11.49 1.91
C THR A 22 10.83 -12.15 3.11
N LEU A 23 11.01 -11.61 4.32
CA LEU A 23 10.58 -12.24 5.59
C LEU A 23 11.10 -13.68 5.73
N GLY A 24 12.37 -13.92 5.41
CA GLY A 24 13.01 -15.23 5.48
C GLY A 24 12.56 -16.22 4.41
N ARG A 25 11.76 -15.80 3.42
CA ARG A 25 11.40 -16.63 2.26
C ARG A 25 12.53 -16.60 1.24
N ASP A 26 12.68 -17.69 0.50
CA ASP A 26 13.72 -17.84 -0.52
C ASP A 26 13.31 -17.09 -1.81
N PHE A 27 13.98 -15.97 -2.08
CA PHE A 27 13.88 -15.18 -3.30
C PHE A 27 15.28 -14.77 -3.74
N ASN A 28 15.56 -14.85 -5.03
CA ASN A 28 16.83 -14.37 -5.56
C ASN A 28 16.87 -12.83 -5.65
N LEU A 29 18.07 -12.27 -5.74
CA LEU A 29 18.27 -10.82 -5.77
C LEU A 29 17.50 -10.13 -6.90
N LYS A 30 17.41 -10.75 -8.09
CA LYS A 30 16.67 -10.17 -9.23
C LYS A 30 15.17 -10.03 -8.96
N GLU A 31 14.58 -10.98 -8.22
CA GLU A 31 13.18 -10.89 -7.82
C GLU A 31 12.96 -9.75 -6.82
N ILE A 32 13.90 -9.59 -5.87
CA ILE A 32 13.89 -8.49 -4.89
C ILE A 32 14.06 -7.14 -5.61
N GLU A 33 15.02 -7.02 -6.51
CA GLU A 33 15.24 -5.81 -7.32
C GLU A 33 14.00 -5.46 -8.16
N HIS A 34 13.42 -6.45 -8.84
CA HIS A 34 12.23 -6.24 -9.65
C HIS A 34 11.06 -5.68 -8.84
N ILE A 35 10.79 -6.24 -7.65
CA ILE A 35 9.71 -5.75 -6.81
C ILE A 35 10.02 -4.35 -6.26
N CYS A 36 11.27 -4.05 -5.94
CA CYS A 36 11.69 -2.73 -5.49
C CYS A 36 11.57 -1.67 -6.59
N GLN A 37 11.85 -2.02 -7.84
CA GLN A 37 11.58 -1.16 -8.99
C GLN A 37 10.08 -0.88 -9.14
N LEU A 38 9.24 -1.92 -9.05
CA LEU A 38 7.78 -1.77 -9.13
C LEU A 38 7.25 -0.78 -8.08
N VAL A 39 7.75 -0.85 -6.85
CA VAL A 39 7.32 0.05 -5.76
C VAL A 39 8.17 1.32 -5.66
N ASN A 40 9.08 1.57 -6.60
CA ASN A 40 9.94 2.75 -6.66
C ASN A 40 10.81 2.94 -5.40
N LEU A 41 11.41 1.87 -4.91
CA LEU A 41 12.40 1.88 -3.82
C LEU A 41 13.83 1.62 -4.31
N ASP A 42 14.01 1.14 -5.53
CA ASP A 42 15.29 0.65 -6.06
C ASP A 42 16.38 1.73 -6.05
N GLU A 43 16.08 2.94 -6.53
CA GLU A 43 17.04 4.05 -6.52
C GLU A 43 17.46 4.47 -5.11
N PHE A 44 16.50 4.52 -4.18
CA PHE A 44 16.80 4.78 -2.78
C PHE A 44 17.71 3.71 -2.20
N ILE A 45 17.42 2.44 -2.42
CA ILE A 45 18.21 1.32 -1.90
C ILE A 45 19.63 1.35 -2.48
N LYS A 46 19.78 1.60 -3.79
CA LYS A 46 21.08 1.71 -4.46
C LYS A 46 21.91 2.91 -4.00
N SER A 47 21.28 3.95 -3.47
CA SER A 47 21.98 5.09 -2.89
C SER A 47 22.62 4.79 -1.53
N LEU A 48 22.25 3.70 -0.87
CA LEU A 48 22.80 3.27 0.41
C LEU A 48 24.13 2.53 0.19
N SER A 49 25.07 2.71 1.11
CA SER A 49 26.43 2.13 0.99
C SER A 49 26.46 0.59 0.89
N GLN A 50 25.50 -0.08 1.51
CA GLN A 50 25.36 -1.54 1.50
C GLN A 50 24.17 -2.02 0.65
N GLY A 51 23.47 -1.11 -0.05
CA GLY A 51 22.34 -1.47 -0.90
C GLY A 51 21.28 -2.32 -0.17
N TYR A 52 20.96 -3.47 -0.72
CA TYR A 52 19.97 -4.40 -0.16
C TYR A 52 20.40 -5.08 1.15
N ASP A 53 21.70 -5.10 1.44
CA ASP A 53 22.27 -5.65 2.68
C ASP A 53 22.35 -4.60 3.80
N THR A 54 21.84 -3.40 3.55
CA THR A 54 21.77 -2.34 4.57
C THR A 54 20.88 -2.79 5.72
N GLU A 55 21.45 -2.84 6.94
CA GLU A 55 20.71 -3.12 8.16
C GLU A 55 19.77 -1.97 8.52
N MET A 56 18.51 -2.29 8.72
CA MET A 56 17.49 -1.35 9.15
C MET A 56 17.48 -1.27 10.67
N THR A 57 18.17 -0.27 11.18
CA THR A 57 18.19 0.02 12.62
C THR A 57 17.16 1.08 12.98
N SER A 58 16.86 1.24 14.27
CA SER A 58 16.02 2.33 14.78
C SER A 58 16.57 3.73 14.47
N ALA A 59 17.85 3.85 14.15
CA ALA A 59 18.50 5.11 13.74
C ALA A 59 18.25 5.44 12.26
N MET A 60 17.82 4.47 11.44
CA MET A 60 17.50 4.70 10.03
C MET A 60 16.10 5.30 9.89
N ASN A 61 16.04 6.61 9.70
CA ASN A 61 14.77 7.33 9.52
C ASN A 61 14.23 7.17 8.09
N LEU A 62 13.46 6.10 7.85
CA LEU A 62 12.65 6.01 6.64
C LEU A 62 11.49 7.00 6.68
N SER A 63 11.23 7.66 5.55
CA SER A 63 10.01 8.44 5.41
C SER A 63 8.76 7.54 5.45
N SER A 64 7.59 8.11 5.78
CA SER A 64 6.32 7.36 5.76
C SER A 64 6.07 6.70 4.40
N GLY A 65 6.39 7.40 3.30
CA GLY A 65 6.31 6.86 1.96
C GLY A 65 7.25 5.68 1.71
N GLN A 66 8.49 5.74 2.19
CA GLN A 66 9.44 4.62 2.08
C GLN A 66 8.98 3.41 2.88
N LYS A 67 8.52 3.60 4.12
CA LYS A 67 7.96 2.51 4.95
C LYS A 67 6.77 1.84 4.25
N ARG A 68 5.85 2.64 3.69
CA ARG A 68 4.68 2.13 2.99
C ARG A 68 5.06 1.32 1.75
N ARG A 69 6.01 1.80 0.95
CA ARG A 69 6.50 1.09 -0.24
C ARG A 69 7.25 -0.19 0.13
N LEU A 70 8.00 -0.20 1.24
CA LEU A 70 8.62 -1.43 1.74
C LEU A 70 7.56 -2.46 2.16
N GLY A 71 6.48 -2.03 2.81
CA GLY A 71 5.32 -2.88 3.10
C GLY A 71 4.68 -3.46 1.83
N LEU A 72 4.53 -2.63 0.78
CA LEU A 72 4.05 -3.07 -0.53
C LEU A 72 5.00 -4.09 -1.19
N ALA A 73 6.32 -3.83 -1.19
CA ALA A 73 7.31 -4.79 -1.72
C ALA A 73 7.18 -6.14 -1.03
N ARG A 74 7.11 -6.14 0.30
CA ARG A 74 6.91 -7.32 1.15
C ARG A 74 5.64 -8.11 0.80
N ALA A 75 4.55 -7.40 0.58
CA ALA A 75 3.26 -8.00 0.24
C ALA A 75 3.25 -8.58 -1.18
N LEU A 76 3.91 -7.91 -2.12
CA LEU A 76 3.86 -8.22 -3.56
C LEU A 76 4.90 -9.25 -4.02
N ILE A 77 6.05 -9.40 -3.31
CA ILE A 77 7.13 -10.30 -3.74
C ILE A 77 6.67 -11.75 -3.89
N GLY A 78 5.69 -12.18 -3.06
CA GLY A 78 5.08 -13.51 -3.13
C GLY A 78 4.05 -13.67 -4.26
N ARG A 79 3.91 -12.70 -5.15
CA ARG A 79 2.92 -12.69 -6.25
C ARG A 79 1.50 -13.07 -5.77
N PRO A 80 0.93 -12.33 -4.83
CA PRO A 80 -0.38 -12.67 -4.26
C PRO A 80 -1.48 -12.56 -5.31
N LYS A 81 -2.55 -13.35 -5.13
CA LYS A 81 -3.80 -13.19 -5.89
C LYS A 81 -4.73 -12.14 -5.29
N LEU A 82 -4.59 -11.91 -3.99
CA LEU A 82 -5.35 -10.91 -3.22
C LEU A 82 -4.38 -10.02 -2.45
N LEU A 83 -4.54 -8.72 -2.58
CA LEU A 83 -3.80 -7.71 -1.84
C LEU A 83 -4.78 -6.93 -0.94
N LEU A 84 -4.53 -6.97 0.36
CA LEU A 84 -5.28 -6.21 1.36
C LEU A 84 -4.46 -4.99 1.78
N LEU A 85 -5.04 -3.81 1.67
CA LEU A 85 -4.41 -2.54 2.01
C LEU A 85 -5.24 -1.79 3.04
N ASP A 86 -4.64 -1.49 4.16
CA ASP A 86 -5.27 -0.73 5.24
C ASP A 86 -4.75 0.71 5.20
N GLU A 87 -5.62 1.64 4.82
CA GLU A 87 -5.36 3.07 4.69
C GLU A 87 -4.02 3.41 3.98
N PRO A 88 -3.77 2.87 2.76
CA PRO A 88 -2.45 2.90 2.13
C PRO A 88 -1.94 4.31 1.79
N MET A 89 -2.81 5.33 1.78
CA MET A 89 -2.48 6.71 1.43
C MET A 89 -2.51 7.65 2.63
N GLU A 90 -2.76 7.14 3.84
CA GLU A 90 -2.82 7.99 5.03
C GLU A 90 -1.44 8.56 5.39
N ASN A 91 -1.42 9.83 5.82
CA ASN A 91 -0.21 10.55 6.22
C ASN A 91 0.90 10.61 5.15
N LEU A 92 0.53 10.45 3.87
CA LEU A 92 1.43 10.65 2.74
C LEU A 92 1.30 12.06 2.16
N ASP A 93 2.41 12.60 1.67
CA ASP A 93 2.40 13.78 0.81
C ASP A 93 1.83 13.44 -0.58
N VAL A 94 1.49 14.48 -1.35
CA VAL A 94 0.86 14.36 -2.67
C VAL A 94 1.70 13.52 -3.65
N TYR A 95 3.03 13.61 -3.56
CA TYR A 95 3.91 12.83 -4.44
C TYR A 95 3.81 11.34 -4.14
N ASN A 96 3.93 10.96 -2.86
CA ASN A 96 3.83 9.56 -2.44
C ASN A 96 2.42 8.98 -2.66
N GLU A 97 1.36 9.77 -2.47
CA GLU A 97 -0.01 9.36 -2.81
C GLU A 97 -0.13 8.99 -4.30
N LYS A 98 0.32 9.86 -5.21
CA LYS A 98 0.29 9.60 -6.65
C LYS A 98 1.09 8.36 -7.04
N LEU A 99 2.21 8.14 -6.36
CA LEU A 99 3.05 6.97 -6.60
C LEU A 99 2.34 5.68 -6.20
N ILE A 100 1.70 5.64 -5.03
CA ILE A 100 0.90 4.47 -4.61
C ILE A 100 -0.27 4.24 -5.58
N GLN A 101 -0.98 5.29 -5.99
CA GLN A 101 -2.06 5.19 -6.98
C GLN A 101 -1.58 4.57 -8.30
N ARG A 102 -0.39 4.99 -8.78
CA ARG A 102 0.21 4.41 -9.99
C ARG A 102 0.50 2.92 -9.82
N ILE A 103 1.13 2.53 -8.70
CA ILE A 103 1.41 1.12 -8.39
C ILE A 103 0.11 0.31 -8.40
N LEU A 104 -0.95 0.81 -7.76
CA LEU A 104 -2.25 0.13 -7.73
C LEU A 104 -2.88 0.03 -9.12
N SER A 105 -2.74 1.06 -9.95
CA SER A 105 -3.21 1.03 -11.35
C SER A 105 -2.47 -0.04 -12.17
N ASP A 106 -1.16 -0.19 -11.98
CA ASP A 106 -0.33 -1.19 -12.67
C ASP A 106 -0.66 -2.63 -12.24
N LEU A 107 -1.25 -2.80 -11.04
CA LEU A 107 -1.74 -4.08 -10.52
C LEU A 107 -3.16 -4.43 -11.00
N LYS A 108 -3.89 -3.46 -11.56
CA LYS A 108 -5.26 -3.67 -12.04
C LYS A 108 -5.31 -4.82 -13.06
N ASN A 109 -6.31 -5.68 -12.95
CA ASN A 109 -6.49 -6.91 -13.75
C ASN A 109 -5.42 -8.00 -13.51
N LYS A 110 -4.45 -7.80 -12.65
CA LYS A 110 -3.41 -8.80 -12.30
C LYS A 110 -3.62 -9.38 -10.90
N VAL A 111 -4.11 -8.54 -9.98
CA VAL A 111 -4.29 -8.86 -8.57
C VAL A 111 -5.64 -8.31 -8.12
N THR A 112 -6.41 -9.07 -7.36
CA THR A 112 -7.58 -8.51 -6.67
C THR A 112 -7.09 -7.65 -5.52
N VAL A 113 -7.50 -6.38 -5.48
CA VAL A 113 -7.08 -5.43 -4.45
C VAL A 113 -8.28 -5.02 -3.61
N ILE A 114 -8.20 -5.19 -2.31
CA ILE A 114 -9.16 -4.66 -1.33
C ILE A 114 -8.47 -3.54 -0.57
N ILE A 115 -9.06 -2.36 -0.62
CA ILE A 115 -8.53 -1.17 0.07
C ILE A 115 -9.53 -0.73 1.13
N ILE A 116 -9.07 -0.64 2.36
CA ILE A 116 -9.79 0.04 3.44
C ILE A 116 -9.32 1.49 3.42
N GLY A 117 -10.26 2.43 3.38
CA GLY A 117 -9.92 3.85 3.35
C GLY A 117 -11.13 4.76 3.35
N HIS A 118 -10.89 6.01 3.70
CA HIS A 118 -11.93 7.04 3.80
C HIS A 118 -11.67 8.22 2.84
N ARG A 119 -10.61 8.16 2.02
CA ARG A 119 -10.25 9.25 1.08
C ARG A 119 -10.94 9.04 -0.26
N LEU A 120 -11.63 10.07 -0.75
CA LEU A 120 -12.31 10.08 -2.05
C LEU A 120 -11.42 9.68 -3.21
N GLN A 121 -10.15 10.10 -3.20
CA GLN A 121 -9.20 9.76 -4.26
C GLN A 121 -8.90 8.26 -4.33
N THR A 122 -8.92 7.57 -3.18
CA THR A 122 -8.78 6.11 -3.11
C THR A 122 -10.01 5.43 -3.72
N LEU A 123 -11.20 5.97 -3.44
CA LEU A 123 -12.48 5.40 -3.83
C LEU A 123 -12.81 5.60 -5.31
N LYS A 124 -12.38 6.73 -5.92
CA LYS A 124 -12.67 7.05 -7.33
C LYS A 124 -12.15 6.03 -8.35
N ASN A 125 -11.10 5.29 -8.02
CA ASN A 125 -10.45 4.33 -8.90
C ASN A 125 -10.88 2.87 -8.62
N ALA A 126 -11.77 2.64 -7.66
CA ALA A 126 -12.29 1.33 -7.34
C ALA A 126 -13.32 0.87 -8.38
N ASP A 127 -13.28 -0.41 -8.73
CA ASP A 127 -14.28 -1.03 -9.61
C ASP A 127 -15.59 -1.29 -8.85
N GLU A 128 -15.49 -1.52 -7.54
CA GLU A 128 -16.61 -1.76 -6.63
C GLU A 128 -16.36 -1.07 -5.28
N LEU A 129 -17.40 -0.51 -4.69
CA LEU A 129 -17.35 0.12 -3.38
C LEU A 129 -18.25 -0.64 -2.40
N ILE A 130 -17.68 -0.95 -1.23
CA ILE A 130 -18.40 -1.57 -0.13
C ILE A 130 -18.45 -0.55 1.02
N TYR A 131 -19.64 -0.18 1.45
CA TYR A 131 -19.81 0.73 2.57
C TYR A 131 -20.38 0.03 3.79
N LEU A 132 -19.68 0.17 4.91
CA LEU A 132 -20.10 -0.38 6.19
C LEU A 132 -20.53 0.76 7.13
N GLN A 133 -21.75 0.68 7.64
CA GLN A 133 -22.26 1.62 8.63
C GLN A 133 -22.77 0.84 9.86
N GLN A 134 -22.25 1.17 11.04
CA GLN A 134 -22.59 0.48 12.30
C GLN A 134 -22.50 -1.06 12.21
N GLY A 135 -21.46 -1.56 11.53
CA GLY A 135 -21.21 -3.00 11.36
C GLY A 135 -22.12 -3.69 10.32
N LYS A 136 -22.94 -2.94 9.58
CA LYS A 136 -23.84 -3.46 8.54
C LYS A 136 -23.44 -2.98 7.17
N LEU A 137 -23.59 -3.88 6.19
CA LEU A 137 -23.42 -3.54 4.80
C LEU A 137 -24.56 -2.63 4.33
N VAL A 138 -24.21 -1.52 3.72
CA VAL A 138 -25.18 -0.63 3.05
C VAL A 138 -25.26 -1.04 1.58
N ASP A 139 -26.49 -1.14 1.06
CA ASP A 139 -26.79 -1.64 -0.28
C ASP A 139 -26.08 -0.84 -1.37
N SER A 140 -25.35 -1.54 -2.24
CA SER A 140 -24.52 -0.99 -3.30
C SER A 140 -25.32 -0.31 -4.43
N GLU A 141 -26.61 -0.66 -4.65
CA GLU A 141 -27.44 0.04 -5.64
C GLU A 141 -27.62 1.52 -5.28
N LYS A 142 -27.62 1.84 -3.99
CA LYS A 142 -27.61 3.21 -3.49
C LYS A 142 -26.23 3.90 -3.62
N ILE A 143 -25.19 3.19 -3.92
CA ILE A 143 -23.81 3.69 -3.93
C ILE A 143 -23.40 4.22 -5.32
N LYS A 144 -23.99 3.74 -6.42
CA LYS A 144 -23.65 4.19 -7.78
C LYS A 144 -23.87 5.67 -8.06
N ASP A 145 -24.82 6.32 -7.38
CA ASP A 145 -25.01 7.78 -7.42
C ASP A 145 -24.16 8.52 -6.38
N LYS A 146 -23.30 7.85 -5.64
CA LYS A 146 -22.80 8.28 -4.34
C LYS A 146 -21.33 8.64 -4.25
N ILE A 147 -20.59 8.81 -5.32
CA ILE A 147 -19.32 9.56 -5.25
C ILE A 147 -19.60 10.96 -4.68
N ASN A 148 -20.72 11.55 -5.05
CA ASN A 148 -21.19 12.82 -4.46
C ASN A 148 -21.63 12.68 -2.99
N TYR A 149 -22.34 11.62 -2.63
CA TYR A 149 -22.76 11.35 -1.26
C TYR A 149 -21.59 11.04 -0.31
N PHE A 150 -20.57 10.33 -0.77
CA PHE A 150 -19.34 10.14 0.00
C PHE A 150 -18.54 11.43 0.15
N SER A 151 -18.58 12.33 -0.86
CA SER A 151 -18.03 13.68 -0.71
C SER A 151 -18.71 14.43 0.42
N GLU A 152 -20.05 14.39 0.47
CA GLU A 152 -20.85 15.07 1.49
C GLU A 152 -20.65 14.49 2.89
N ILE A 153 -20.56 13.16 3.05
CA ILE A 153 -20.30 12.53 4.35
C ILE A 153 -18.90 12.88 4.86
N ILE A 154 -17.86 12.73 4.02
CA ILE A 154 -16.46 12.98 4.42
C ILE A 154 -16.23 14.48 4.66
N GLU A 155 -16.89 15.37 3.93
CA GLU A 155 -16.85 16.81 4.17
C GLU A 155 -17.69 17.21 5.39
N GLY A 156 -18.82 16.54 5.64
CA GLY A 156 -19.68 16.76 6.80
C GLY A 156 -19.06 16.32 8.13
N GLU A 157 -18.30 15.24 8.16
CA GLU A 157 -17.57 14.77 9.37
C GLU A 157 -16.38 15.67 9.75
N ARG A 158 -15.87 16.50 8.83
CA ARG A 158 -14.83 17.52 9.11
C ARG A 158 -15.37 18.83 9.68
N SER A 159 -16.67 18.95 9.81
CA SER A 159 -17.34 20.19 10.26
C SER A 159 -17.92 20.12 11.68
N ILE A 160 -17.49 19.10 12.49
CA ILE A 160 -17.90 18.97 13.90
C ILE A 160 -16.67 19.08 14.81
#